data_5a8435159ceaf3900cbcbfb67ae31424
#
_entry.id   5a8435159ceaf3900cbcbfb67ae31424
#
_cell.length_a   1.000
_cell.length_b   1.000
_cell.length_c   1.000
_cell.angle_alpha   90.00
_cell.angle_beta   90.00
_cell.angle_gamma   90.00
#
_symmetry.space_group_name_H-M   'P 1'
#
loop_
_entity.id
_entity.type
_entity.pdbx_description
1 polymer ?
#
loop_
_entity_poly.entity_id
_entity_poly.type
_entity_poly.pdbx_seq_one_letter_code
_entity_poly.pdbx_strand_id
1 'polypeptide(L)'
;TTKKGLGLALAKSVFNEGVSLFASFIMLLNFQRFGKMKGCGKIVEWSVRDESMHVEGIAHLFRAYCSENARIVDNDFKKKIYEMSTKIVELEDKFIDLAYKMGDIEGLPKKDVKQYIRYIADRRLLQLGLKTNFKVKENPIPWLEWILNAADHTNFFENRVTEYEVAGMSGDWDDAYDEDEESLYSSPLDGPDEVVNG
;
A
#
# COMPACT_ATOMS: atom_id res chain seq x y z
N THR A 1 -23.15 7.78 13.39
CA THR A 1 -21.78 7.42 13.87
C THR A 1 -21.59 8.03 15.24
N THR A 2 -21.14 7.25 16.24
CA THR A 2 -20.84 7.77 17.59
C THR A 2 -19.48 8.47 17.59
N LYS A 3 -19.25 9.39 18.55
CA LYS A 3 -17.94 10.03 18.73
C LYS A 3 -16.80 9.01 18.89
N LYS A 4 -17.03 7.96 19.69
CA LYS A 4 -16.08 6.86 19.87
C LYS A 4 -15.82 6.09 18.57
N GLY A 5 -16.89 5.83 17.79
CA GLY A 5 -16.81 5.18 16.47
C GLY A 5 -15.99 5.98 15.46
N LEU A 6 -16.12 7.32 15.43
CA LEU A 6 -15.30 8.15 14.55
C LEU A 6 -13.83 8.10 14.93
N GLY A 7 -13.49 8.21 16.24
CA GLY A 7 -12.10 8.08 16.69
C GLY A 7 -11.49 6.72 16.32
N LEU A 8 -12.25 5.62 16.45
CA LEU A 8 -11.80 4.28 16.01
C LEU A 8 -11.62 4.19 14.48
N ALA A 9 -12.48 4.85 13.71
CA ALA A 9 -12.35 4.90 12.25
C ALA A 9 -11.07 5.63 11.83
N LEU A 10 -10.76 6.77 12.44
CA LEU A 10 -9.49 7.49 12.19
C LEU A 10 -8.26 6.62 12.53
N ALA A 11 -8.27 5.96 13.70
CA ALA A 11 -7.20 5.04 14.06
C ALA A 11 -7.05 3.88 13.05
N LYS A 12 -8.19 3.31 12.59
CA LYS A 12 -8.18 2.26 11.57
C LYS A 12 -7.58 2.75 10.24
N SER A 13 -7.89 3.98 9.82
CA SER A 13 -7.31 4.56 8.59
C SER A 13 -5.79 4.69 8.70
N VAL A 14 -5.25 5.13 9.87
CA VAL A 14 -3.79 5.17 10.09
C VAL A 14 -3.13 3.81 9.89
N PHE A 15 -3.76 2.72 10.33
CA PHE A 15 -3.22 1.37 10.10
C PHE A 15 -3.40 0.91 8.66
N ASN A 16 -4.53 1.21 8.03
CA ASN A 16 -4.76 0.85 6.63
C ASN A 16 -3.73 1.54 5.72
N GLU A 17 -3.58 2.87 5.81
CA GLU A 17 -2.63 3.62 5.00
C GLU A 17 -1.17 3.36 5.40
N GLY A 18 -0.92 3.11 6.68
CA GLY A 18 0.42 3.07 7.23
C GLY A 18 1.03 1.70 7.43
N VAL A 19 0.30 0.61 7.24
CA VAL A 19 0.78 -0.77 7.45
C VAL A 19 0.37 -1.70 6.32
N SER A 20 -0.90 -1.64 5.87
CA SER A 20 -1.35 -2.46 4.74
C SER A 20 -0.54 -2.16 3.49
N LEU A 21 -0.28 -3.16 2.69
CA LEU A 21 0.49 -3.10 1.45
C LEU A 21 2.01 -2.88 1.63
N PHE A 22 2.49 -2.53 2.82
CA PHE A 22 3.93 -2.29 3.01
C PHE A 22 4.78 -3.53 2.76
N ALA A 23 4.27 -4.74 3.03
CA ALA A 23 4.98 -5.96 2.65
C ALA A 23 5.18 -6.05 1.12
N SER A 24 4.15 -5.73 0.32
CA SER A 24 4.27 -5.70 -1.14
C SER A 24 5.20 -4.59 -1.63
N PHE A 25 5.13 -3.40 -1.02
CA PHE A 25 6.04 -2.30 -1.36
C PHE A 25 7.50 -2.67 -1.14
N ILE A 26 7.82 -3.30 -0.01
CA ILE A 26 9.19 -3.77 0.27
C ILE A 26 9.65 -4.79 -0.76
N MET A 27 8.81 -5.76 -1.13
CA MET A 27 9.14 -6.78 -2.12
C MET A 27 9.38 -6.15 -3.50
N LEU A 28 8.57 -5.19 -3.91
CA LEU A 28 8.72 -4.49 -5.19
C LEU A 28 9.97 -3.59 -5.20
N LEU A 29 10.23 -2.83 -4.13
CA LEU A 29 11.42 -2.00 -4.00
C LEU A 29 12.72 -2.82 -3.91
N ASN A 30 12.64 -4.07 -3.46
CA ASN A 30 13.79 -4.97 -3.48
C ASN A 30 14.27 -5.28 -4.91
N PHE A 31 13.37 -5.35 -5.92
CA PHE A 31 13.79 -5.46 -7.32
C PHE A 31 14.59 -4.24 -7.77
N GLN A 32 14.15 -3.04 -7.40
CA GLN A 32 14.87 -1.80 -7.70
C GLN A 32 16.25 -1.77 -7.04
N ARG A 33 16.37 -2.26 -5.81
CA ARG A 33 17.65 -2.41 -5.10
C ARG A 33 18.69 -3.20 -5.91
N PHE A 34 18.24 -4.21 -6.65
CA PHE A 34 19.06 -5.02 -7.56
C PHE A 34 19.09 -4.50 -9.00
N GLY A 35 18.69 -3.25 -9.24
CA GLY A 35 18.70 -2.63 -10.56
C GLY A 35 17.62 -3.12 -11.52
N LYS A 36 16.65 -3.91 -11.03
CA LYS A 36 15.54 -4.48 -11.81
C LYS A 36 14.28 -3.63 -11.64
N MET A 37 13.40 -3.60 -12.65
CA MET A 37 12.07 -2.96 -12.60
C MET A 37 12.10 -1.52 -12.07
N LYS A 38 13.08 -0.72 -12.43
CA LYS A 38 13.30 0.65 -11.91
C LYS A 38 12.08 1.55 -12.04
N GLY A 39 11.37 1.49 -13.17
CA GLY A 39 10.14 2.27 -13.38
C GLY A 39 9.02 1.89 -12.41
N CYS A 40 8.81 0.60 -12.17
CA CYS A 40 7.87 0.11 -11.17
C CYS A 40 8.28 0.55 -9.76
N GLY A 41 9.58 0.41 -9.42
CA GLY A 41 10.12 0.88 -8.14
C GLY A 41 9.84 2.36 -7.92
N LYS A 42 9.98 3.21 -8.96
CA LYS A 42 9.70 4.64 -8.86
C LYS A 42 8.24 4.94 -8.55
N ILE A 43 7.31 4.20 -9.16
CA ILE A 43 5.87 4.32 -8.84
C ILE A 43 5.61 3.93 -7.38
N VAL A 44 6.24 2.85 -6.92
CA VAL A 44 6.11 2.40 -5.52
C VAL A 44 6.67 3.42 -4.53
N GLU A 45 7.81 4.05 -4.82
CA GLU A 45 8.37 5.14 -4.00
C GLU A 45 7.35 6.28 -3.82
N TRP A 46 6.70 6.71 -4.90
CA TRP A 46 5.67 7.74 -4.85
C TRP A 46 4.47 7.30 -4.02
N SER A 47 4.00 6.06 -4.21
CA SER A 47 2.90 5.52 -3.42
C SER A 47 3.24 5.52 -1.93
N VAL A 48 4.42 5.05 -1.53
CA VAL A 48 4.85 5.06 -0.12
C VAL A 48 4.91 6.47 0.45
N ARG A 49 5.34 7.44 -0.36
CA ARG A 49 5.36 8.86 0.04
C ARG A 49 3.95 9.39 0.29
N ASP A 50 3.02 9.14 -0.64
CA ASP A 50 1.63 9.58 -0.51
C ASP A 50 0.97 8.94 0.72
N GLU A 51 1.13 7.63 0.93
CA GLU A 51 0.63 6.93 2.11
C GLU A 51 1.24 7.50 3.41
N SER A 52 2.51 7.88 3.39
CA SER A 52 3.15 8.48 4.56
C SER A 52 2.56 9.84 4.92
N MET A 53 2.23 10.68 3.93
CA MET A 53 1.55 11.97 4.13
C MET A 53 0.12 11.77 4.64
N HIS A 54 -0.63 10.81 4.09
CA HIS A 54 -1.97 10.45 4.54
C HIS A 54 -1.95 10.05 6.02
N VAL A 55 -1.03 9.16 6.39
CA VAL A 55 -0.86 8.69 7.77
C VAL A 55 -0.57 9.85 8.72
N GLU A 56 0.33 10.76 8.34
CA GLU A 56 0.67 11.91 9.18
C GLU A 56 -0.53 12.82 9.39
N GLY A 57 -1.25 13.17 8.32
CA GLY A 57 -2.46 13.99 8.37
C GLY A 57 -3.56 13.35 9.21
N ILE A 58 -3.85 12.06 9.00
CA ILE A 58 -4.90 11.34 9.75
C ILE A 58 -4.50 11.16 11.21
N ALA A 59 -3.24 10.87 11.51
CA ALA A 59 -2.76 10.75 12.88
C ALA A 59 -2.82 12.10 13.63
N HIS A 60 -2.52 13.20 12.94
CA HIS A 60 -2.70 14.54 13.50
C HIS A 60 -4.18 14.81 13.80
N LEU A 61 -5.08 14.55 12.87
CA LEU A 61 -6.53 14.69 13.04
C LEU A 61 -7.04 13.80 14.20
N PHE A 62 -6.57 12.55 14.29
CA PHE A 62 -6.92 11.66 15.40
C PHE A 62 -6.54 12.26 16.76
N ARG A 63 -5.31 12.76 16.89
CA ARG A 63 -4.86 13.37 18.17
C ARG A 63 -5.66 14.60 18.54
N ALA A 64 -5.92 15.50 17.57
CA ALA A 64 -6.76 16.68 17.78
C ALA A 64 -8.18 16.26 18.21
N TYR A 65 -8.77 15.31 17.48
CA TYR A 65 -10.10 14.81 17.81
C TYR A 65 -10.19 14.17 19.19
N CYS A 66 -9.19 13.38 19.60
CA CYS A 66 -9.13 12.79 20.94
C CYS A 66 -8.93 13.85 22.03
N SER A 67 -8.17 14.90 21.77
CA SER A 67 -7.99 16.03 22.69
C SER A 67 -9.32 16.76 22.94
N GLU A 68 -10.07 17.06 21.89
CA GLU A 68 -11.38 17.72 21.97
C GLU A 68 -12.46 16.83 22.61
N ASN A 69 -12.29 15.51 22.52
CA ASN A 69 -13.26 14.52 23.02
C ASN A 69 -12.62 13.57 24.04
N ALA A 70 -11.87 14.08 25.01
CA ALA A 70 -11.08 13.27 25.95
C ALA A 70 -11.86 12.15 26.66
N ARG A 71 -13.17 12.31 26.84
CA ARG A 71 -14.04 11.31 27.50
C ARG A 71 -14.17 10.00 26.73
N ILE A 72 -13.88 9.98 25.40
CA ILE A 72 -13.94 8.73 24.62
C ILE A 72 -12.68 7.88 24.78
N VAL A 73 -11.57 8.47 25.26
CA VAL A 73 -10.25 7.83 25.32
C VAL A 73 -10.12 7.01 26.62
N ASP A 74 -10.99 6.03 26.76
CA ASP A 74 -10.97 5.07 27.85
C ASP A 74 -10.13 3.82 27.51
N ASN A 75 -10.04 2.88 28.45
CA ASN A 75 -9.28 1.65 28.29
C ASN A 75 -9.84 0.74 27.18
N ASP A 76 -11.17 0.70 27.01
CA ASP A 76 -11.81 -0.08 25.94
C ASP A 76 -11.46 0.50 24.55
N PHE A 77 -11.47 1.83 24.44
CA PHE A 77 -11.07 2.52 23.21
C PHE A 77 -9.61 2.19 22.83
N LYS A 78 -8.68 2.31 23.79
CA LYS A 78 -7.27 1.96 23.57
C LYS A 78 -7.09 0.49 23.22
N LYS A 79 -7.79 -0.40 23.92
CA LYS A 79 -7.75 -1.86 23.66
C LYS A 79 -8.16 -2.17 22.23
N LYS A 80 -9.24 -1.56 21.73
CA LYS A 80 -9.68 -1.74 20.34
C LYS A 80 -8.64 -1.28 19.31
N ILE A 81 -7.90 -0.22 19.60
CA ILE A 81 -6.81 0.25 18.71
C ILE A 81 -5.66 -0.77 18.69
N TYR A 82 -5.28 -1.34 19.83
CA TYR A 82 -4.28 -2.40 19.89
C TYR A 82 -4.73 -3.69 19.16
N GLU A 83 -6.01 -4.04 19.29
CA GLU A 83 -6.60 -5.16 18.55
C GLU A 83 -6.56 -4.92 17.03
N MET A 84 -6.83 -3.69 16.56
CA MET A 84 -6.68 -3.31 15.16
C MET A 84 -5.23 -3.45 14.68
N SER A 85 -4.27 -2.95 15.46
CA SER A 85 -2.83 -3.07 15.16
C SER A 85 -2.40 -4.54 15.04
N THR A 86 -2.84 -5.38 15.97
CA THR A 86 -2.55 -6.83 15.91
C THR A 86 -3.17 -7.47 14.70
N LYS A 87 -4.44 -7.14 14.40
CA LYS A 87 -5.17 -7.70 13.28
C LYS A 87 -4.55 -7.37 11.92
N ILE A 88 -4.11 -6.13 11.72
CA ILE A 88 -3.47 -5.74 10.47
C ILE A 88 -2.14 -6.47 10.26
N VAL A 89 -1.34 -6.63 11.33
CA VAL A 89 -0.08 -7.40 11.29
C VAL A 89 -0.33 -8.86 10.96
N GLU A 90 -1.38 -9.48 11.52
CA GLU A 90 -1.77 -10.86 11.17
C GLU A 90 -2.18 -11.00 9.68
N LEU A 91 -2.83 -9.99 9.11
CA LEU A 91 -3.22 -10.00 7.70
C LEU A 91 -1.99 -9.86 6.78
N GLU A 92 -1.08 -8.94 7.11
CA GLU A 92 0.19 -8.80 6.39
C GLU A 92 1.06 -10.07 6.51
N ASP A 93 1.10 -10.71 7.68
CA ASP A 93 1.80 -11.99 7.87
C ASP A 93 1.27 -13.09 6.93
N LYS A 94 -0.05 -13.17 6.75
CA LYS A 94 -0.67 -14.12 5.80
C LYS A 94 -0.31 -13.81 4.36
N PHE A 95 -0.31 -12.53 3.99
CA PHE A 95 0.12 -12.09 2.67
C PHE A 95 1.59 -12.45 2.42
N ILE A 96 2.48 -12.17 3.39
CA ILE A 96 3.90 -12.51 3.31
C ILE A 96 4.06 -14.03 3.16
N ASP A 97 3.35 -14.83 3.95
CA ASP A 97 3.40 -16.30 3.85
C ASP A 97 2.94 -16.80 2.48
N LEU A 98 1.94 -16.14 1.88
CA LEU A 98 1.48 -16.45 0.53
C LEU A 98 2.54 -16.09 -0.53
N ALA A 99 3.13 -14.90 -0.44
CA ALA A 99 4.14 -14.43 -1.39
C ALA A 99 5.40 -15.32 -1.40
N TYR A 100 5.79 -15.84 -0.23
CA TYR A 100 6.96 -16.73 -0.10
C TYR A 100 6.67 -18.23 -0.35
N LYS A 101 5.46 -18.60 -0.78
CA LYS A 101 5.15 -20.01 -1.13
C LYS A 101 5.94 -20.51 -2.34
N MET A 102 6.28 -19.63 -3.27
CA MET A 102 7.00 -19.99 -4.50
C MET A 102 8.54 -19.98 -4.32
N GLY A 103 9.02 -19.69 -3.13
CA GLY A 103 10.45 -19.64 -2.80
C GLY A 103 10.85 -18.34 -2.11
N ASP A 104 12.13 -18.28 -1.74
CA ASP A 104 12.71 -17.10 -1.08
C ASP A 104 12.96 -15.98 -2.09
N ILE A 105 12.85 -14.74 -1.61
CA ILE A 105 13.18 -13.54 -2.39
C ILE A 105 14.66 -13.20 -2.11
N GLU A 106 15.45 -13.08 -3.17
CA GLU A 106 16.88 -12.74 -3.09
C GLU A 106 17.11 -11.47 -2.26
N GLY A 107 17.98 -11.56 -1.27
CA GLY A 107 18.37 -10.44 -0.41
C GLY A 107 17.28 -9.91 0.52
N LEU A 108 16.14 -10.61 0.63
CA LEU A 108 15.01 -10.22 1.47
C LEU A 108 14.45 -11.43 2.23
N PRO A 109 15.01 -11.80 3.38
CA PRO A 109 14.51 -12.90 4.19
C PRO A 109 13.08 -12.65 4.67
N LYS A 110 12.21 -13.66 4.57
CA LYS A 110 10.80 -13.58 5.02
C LYS A 110 10.64 -13.04 6.44
N LYS A 111 11.53 -13.47 7.36
CA LYS A 111 11.53 -13.02 8.75
C LYS A 111 11.73 -11.52 8.89
N ASP A 112 12.56 -10.92 8.04
CA ASP A 112 12.87 -9.49 8.11
C ASP A 112 11.69 -8.66 7.62
N VAL A 113 10.96 -9.11 6.59
CA VAL A 113 9.71 -8.50 6.14
C VAL A 113 8.66 -8.53 7.25
N LYS A 114 8.43 -9.70 7.88
CA LYS A 114 7.50 -9.82 9.00
C LYS A 114 7.88 -8.93 10.17
N GLN A 115 9.16 -8.83 10.48
CA GLN A 115 9.65 -7.98 11.55
C GLN A 115 9.48 -6.49 11.21
N TYR A 116 9.65 -6.11 9.94
CA TYR A 116 9.42 -4.74 9.49
C TYR A 116 7.95 -4.33 9.62
N ILE A 117 7.01 -5.21 9.30
CA ILE A 117 5.58 -4.92 9.50
C ILE A 117 5.27 -4.61 10.97
N ARG A 118 5.88 -5.34 11.91
CA ARG A 118 5.77 -5.04 13.34
C ARG A 118 6.41 -3.71 13.73
N TYR A 119 7.56 -3.41 13.13
CA TYR A 119 8.26 -2.15 13.32
C TYR A 119 7.39 -0.96 12.90
N ILE A 120 6.83 -0.98 11.70
CA ILE A 120 5.96 0.12 11.25
C ILE A 120 4.65 0.20 12.03
N ALA A 121 4.04 -0.94 12.41
CA ALA A 121 2.85 -0.94 13.26
C ALA A 121 3.10 -0.26 14.61
N ASP A 122 4.25 -0.50 15.23
CA ASP A 122 4.67 0.22 16.44
C ASP A 122 4.85 1.73 16.20
N ARG A 123 5.39 2.13 15.04
CA ARG A 123 5.52 3.55 14.65
C ARG A 123 4.14 4.21 14.51
N ARG A 124 3.16 3.52 13.94
CA ARG A 124 1.77 4.03 13.82
C ARG A 124 1.11 4.18 15.19
N LEU A 125 1.32 3.24 16.12
CA LEU A 125 0.86 3.39 17.50
C LEU A 125 1.45 4.64 18.18
N LEU A 126 2.75 4.88 18.02
CA LEU A 126 3.41 6.09 18.56
C LEU A 126 2.83 7.37 17.95
N GLN A 127 2.56 7.40 16.63
CA GLN A 127 1.93 8.53 15.95
C GLN A 127 0.51 8.80 16.47
N LEU A 128 -0.23 7.78 16.90
CA LEU A 128 -1.52 7.89 17.57
C LEU A 128 -1.41 8.30 19.05
N GLY A 129 -0.19 8.46 19.59
CA GLY A 129 0.04 8.80 21.01
C GLY A 129 -0.08 7.60 21.95
N LEU A 130 0.03 6.37 21.43
CA LEU A 130 -0.03 5.12 22.20
C LEU A 130 1.36 4.50 22.35
N LYS A 131 1.50 3.56 23.29
CA LYS A 131 2.74 2.79 23.46
C LYS A 131 2.86 1.72 22.38
N THR A 132 4.10 1.28 22.10
CA THR A 132 4.39 0.17 21.18
C THR A 132 3.79 -1.14 21.69
N ASN A 133 3.33 -1.99 20.75
CA ASN A 133 2.75 -3.31 21.02
C ASN A 133 3.77 -4.44 20.81
N PHE A 134 4.53 -4.37 19.72
CA PHE A 134 5.46 -5.42 19.31
C PHE A 134 6.88 -5.20 19.82
N LYS A 135 7.19 -4.00 20.31
CA LYS A 135 8.47 -3.60 20.91
C LYS A 135 9.67 -3.73 19.99
N VAL A 136 9.47 -3.55 18.67
CA VAL A 136 10.55 -3.56 17.70
C VAL A 136 11.24 -2.20 17.70
N LYS A 137 12.51 -2.19 18.12
CA LYS A 137 13.27 -0.93 18.31
C LYS A 137 14.00 -0.48 17.05
N GLU A 138 14.54 -1.42 16.30
CA GLU A 138 15.41 -1.16 15.14
C GLU A 138 14.71 -1.56 13.86
N ASN A 139 14.97 -0.81 12.78
CA ASN A 139 14.50 -1.15 11.46
C ASN A 139 15.24 -2.38 10.92
N PRO A 140 14.57 -3.51 10.68
CA PRO A 140 15.23 -4.72 10.17
C PRO A 140 15.60 -4.63 8.69
N ILE A 141 15.14 -3.58 7.98
CA ILE A 141 15.37 -3.36 6.54
C ILE A 141 15.94 -1.94 6.31
N PRO A 142 17.18 -1.65 6.76
CA PRO A 142 17.71 -0.28 6.73
C PRO A 142 17.90 0.27 5.32
N TRP A 143 18.12 -0.58 4.30
CA TRP A 143 18.26 -0.15 2.91
C TRP A 143 16.96 0.50 2.36
N LEU A 144 15.79 0.17 2.93
CA LEU A 144 14.52 0.76 2.51
C LEU A 144 14.47 2.26 2.83
N GLU A 145 14.95 2.67 4.00
CA GLU A 145 15.04 4.09 4.35
C GLU A 145 15.96 4.85 3.39
N TRP A 146 17.05 4.24 2.96
CA TRP A 146 17.94 4.87 1.98
C TRP A 146 17.25 5.10 0.63
N ILE A 147 16.47 4.13 0.12
CA ILE A 147 15.71 4.28 -1.13
C ILE A 147 14.65 5.38 -0.98
N LEU A 148 13.88 5.37 0.11
CA LEU A 148 12.81 6.33 0.34
C LEU A 148 13.34 7.75 0.56
N ASN A 149 14.44 7.92 1.28
CA ASN A 149 15.06 9.23 1.50
C ASN A 149 15.72 9.79 0.23
N ALA A 150 16.27 8.93 -0.63
CA ALA A 150 16.81 9.36 -1.92
C ALA A 150 15.72 9.94 -2.85
N ALA A 151 14.48 9.47 -2.73
CA ALA A 151 13.34 9.96 -3.49
C ALA A 151 12.94 11.39 -3.10
N ASP A 152 13.19 11.82 -1.87
CA ASP A 152 12.84 13.18 -1.41
C ASP A 152 13.69 14.28 -2.06
N HIS A 153 14.84 13.92 -2.63
CA HIS A 153 15.77 14.86 -3.27
C HIS A 153 15.61 14.96 -4.79
N THR A 154 14.76 14.14 -5.40
CA THR A 154 14.53 14.17 -6.84
C THR A 154 13.11 14.61 -7.17
N ASN A 155 12.97 15.82 -7.74
CA ASN A 155 11.69 16.30 -8.27
C ASN A 155 11.24 15.44 -9.45
N PHE A 156 9.94 15.13 -9.51
CA PHE A 156 9.29 14.42 -10.61
C PHE A 156 9.66 14.99 -12.00
N PHE A 157 9.84 16.31 -12.10
CA PHE A 157 10.16 17.01 -13.35
C PHE A 157 11.65 16.99 -13.71
N GLU A 158 12.54 16.60 -12.78
CA GLU A 158 13.99 16.54 -13.02
C GLU A 158 14.44 15.14 -13.48
N ASN A 159 13.70 14.09 -13.18
CA ASN A 159 13.93 12.77 -13.74
C ASN A 159 13.41 12.71 -15.18
N ARG A 160 14.26 13.07 -16.14
CA ARG A 160 14.02 12.62 -17.52
C ARG A 160 13.95 11.11 -17.51
N VAL A 161 12.91 10.56 -18.17
CA VAL A 161 12.73 9.13 -18.42
C VAL A 161 13.79 8.66 -19.44
N THR A 162 15.08 8.82 -19.09
CA THR A 162 16.20 8.39 -19.93
C THR A 162 16.59 6.94 -19.69
N GLU A 163 15.95 6.27 -18.72
CA GLU A 163 16.22 4.87 -18.38
C GLU A 163 15.23 3.87 -19.01
N TYR A 164 14.22 4.35 -19.74
CA TYR A 164 13.48 3.51 -20.68
C TYR A 164 14.34 3.38 -21.93
N GLU A 165 15.17 2.35 -21.99
CA GLU A 165 15.51 1.79 -23.29
C GLU A 165 14.19 1.39 -23.92
N VAL A 166 13.85 2.04 -25.03
CA VAL A 166 12.80 1.60 -25.96
C VAL A 166 13.36 0.35 -26.65
N ALA A 167 13.61 -0.69 -25.86
CA ALA A 167 14.04 -1.98 -26.36
C ALA A 167 12.76 -2.79 -26.60
N GLY A 168 12.31 -2.80 -27.83
CA GLY A 168 11.49 -3.87 -28.33
C GLY A 168 9.99 -3.68 -28.41
N MET A 169 9.47 -2.47 -28.60
CA MET A 169 8.20 -2.33 -29.30
C MET A 169 8.50 -2.18 -30.79
N SER A 170 8.75 -3.31 -31.47
CA SER A 170 8.67 -3.43 -32.92
C SER A 170 7.26 -3.91 -33.25
N GLY A 171 6.38 -3.01 -33.62
CA GLY A 171 5.02 -3.23 -34.10
C GLY A 171 4.41 -1.87 -34.37
N ASP A 172 3.63 -1.77 -35.43
CA ASP A 172 2.84 -0.58 -35.70
C ASP A 172 1.65 -0.58 -34.74
N TRP A 173 1.23 0.61 -34.28
CA TRP A 173 0.04 0.77 -33.44
C TRP A 173 -1.22 0.28 -34.14
N ASP A 174 -1.23 0.29 -35.48
CA ASP A 174 -2.33 -0.20 -36.30
C ASP A 174 -2.49 -1.73 -36.18
N ASP A 175 -1.40 -2.49 -35.96
CA ASP A 175 -1.46 -3.93 -35.72
C ASP A 175 -2.05 -4.31 -34.34
N ALA A 176 -2.09 -3.37 -33.40
CA ALA A 176 -2.61 -3.61 -32.04
C ALA A 176 -4.12 -3.42 -31.92
N TYR A 177 -4.78 -2.83 -32.92
CA TYR A 177 -6.20 -2.49 -32.92
C TYR A 177 -7.00 -3.19 -34.02
N ASP A 178 -6.38 -4.03 -34.85
CA ASP A 178 -7.01 -4.69 -35.98
C ASP A 178 -7.70 -6.05 -35.65
N GLU A 179 -7.79 -6.43 -34.38
CA GLU A 179 -8.54 -7.61 -33.98
C GLU A 179 -9.79 -7.24 -33.17
N ASP A 180 -10.95 -7.36 -33.83
CA ASP A 180 -12.26 -7.61 -33.23
C ASP A 180 -13.03 -6.45 -32.56
N GLU A 181 -13.16 -5.28 -33.21
CA GLU A 181 -14.23 -4.34 -32.83
C GLU A 181 -15.66 -4.89 -33.08
N GLU A 182 -15.84 -5.89 -33.94
CA GLU A 182 -17.18 -6.47 -34.20
C GLU A 182 -17.68 -7.43 -33.13
N SER A 183 -16.82 -7.97 -32.26
CA SER A 183 -17.24 -8.96 -31.25
C SER A 183 -17.63 -8.36 -29.90
N LEU A 184 -17.26 -7.11 -29.61
CA LEU A 184 -17.51 -6.47 -28.31
C LEU A 184 -18.83 -5.68 -28.23
N TYR A 185 -19.52 -5.47 -29.35
CA TYR A 185 -20.79 -4.71 -29.40
C TYR A 185 -22.01 -5.49 -29.89
N SER A 186 -21.95 -6.81 -30.01
CA SER A 186 -23.16 -7.62 -30.21
C SER A 186 -23.93 -7.69 -28.88
N SER A 187 -24.90 -6.79 -28.74
CA SER A 187 -25.87 -6.82 -27.65
C SER A 187 -26.70 -8.11 -27.71
N PRO A 188 -26.91 -8.82 -26.58
CA PRO A 188 -27.80 -9.99 -26.52
C PRO A 188 -29.30 -9.67 -26.70
N LEU A 189 -29.65 -8.42 -27.06
CA LEU A 189 -31.02 -7.94 -27.14
C LEU A 189 -31.55 -7.81 -28.58
N ASP A 190 -30.77 -8.05 -29.60
CA ASP A 190 -31.23 -8.09 -30.99
C ASP A 190 -31.72 -9.52 -31.33
N GLY A 191 -32.83 -9.91 -30.72
CA GLY A 191 -33.60 -11.05 -31.15
C GLY A 191 -34.36 -10.71 -32.46
N PRO A 192 -34.59 -11.68 -33.35
CA PRO A 192 -35.31 -11.40 -34.59
C PRO A 192 -36.76 -10.97 -34.36
N ASP A 193 -37.12 -9.82 -34.96
CA ASP A 193 -38.49 -9.35 -35.01
C ASP A 193 -39.39 -10.43 -35.63
N GLU A 194 -40.30 -10.98 -34.82
CA GLU A 194 -41.39 -11.82 -35.36
C GLU A 194 -42.30 -10.94 -36.22
N VAL A 195 -42.24 -11.16 -37.49
CA VAL A 195 -43.22 -10.63 -38.45
C VAL A 195 -44.56 -11.35 -38.21
N VAL A 196 -45.48 -10.69 -37.51
CA VAL A 196 -46.88 -11.14 -37.42
C VAL A 196 -47.58 -10.67 -38.68
N ASN A 197 -47.73 -11.60 -39.64
CA ASN A 197 -48.72 -11.47 -40.70
C ASN A 197 -50.06 -12.02 -40.20
N GLY A 198 -51.10 -11.17 -40.26
CA GLY A 198 -52.48 -11.51 -40.03
C GLY A 198 -53.38 -10.34 -40.36
#